data_5591c1a630b70fdf2272c7a28986053e
#
_entry.id   5591c1a630b70fdf2272c7a28986053e
#
_cell.length_a   1.000
_cell.length_b   1.000
_cell.length_c   1.000
_cell.angle_alpha   90.00
_cell.angle_beta   90.00
_cell.angle_gamma   90.00
#
_symmetry.space_group_name_H-M   'P 1'
#
loop_
_entity.id
_entity.type
_entity.pdbx_description
1 polymer ?
#
loop_
_entity_poly.entity_id
_entity_poly.type
_entity_poly.pdbx_seq_one_letter_code
_entity_poly.pdbx_strand_id
1 'polypeptide(L)'
;MIKNKIKNNKNLLTVILLIFLIIVWSSVWSLFKIALEEIPPLSFRVMTGVPAGILLFVFVLNKKKSLSIPRENWRSLLLISFFNVTLWQVLMLYGLSLLGGGRAAVLAYTMPVWATISAGLIGYEKINLSVTLALIFGMIGIFSLSIGIGVIDNILGLFLTLSAGLSWGIGTMIVKYGGFKSDGMLVAGWQQLIGVLPLIPFALYFDLNNFGNPNYIHYLIIFYAIFFSSAYTYWAYFTVLQKFSVNITSISVMMVPVLAILIDYFFMGVFLTNFDIIAVIFIVSSIFIAATKPFNKN
;
A
#
# COMPACT_ATOMS: atom_id res chain seq x y z
N MET A 1 8.38 36.06 -1.54
CA MET A 1 8.02 35.42 -2.81
C MET A 1 8.78 34.12 -3.07
N ILE A 2 10.11 34.07 -2.99
CA ILE A 2 10.95 32.87 -3.28
C ILE A 2 10.60 31.71 -2.33
N LYS A 3 10.45 31.91 -1.03
CA LYS A 3 10.09 30.83 -0.07
C LYS A 3 8.74 30.19 -0.37
N ASN A 4 7.74 30.96 -0.81
CA ASN A 4 6.42 30.43 -1.20
C ASN A 4 6.49 29.62 -2.51
N LYS A 5 7.30 30.03 -3.48
CA LYS A 5 7.51 29.30 -4.73
C LYS A 5 8.23 27.96 -4.50
N ILE A 6 9.24 27.93 -3.60
CA ILE A 6 9.93 26.70 -3.21
C ILE A 6 8.99 25.76 -2.42
N LYS A 7 8.14 26.29 -1.55
CA LYS A 7 7.15 25.49 -0.80
C LYS A 7 6.10 24.89 -1.74
N ASN A 8 5.61 25.66 -2.72
CA ASN A 8 4.66 25.17 -3.73
C ASN A 8 5.27 24.08 -4.62
N ASN A 9 6.53 24.24 -5.06
CA ASN A 9 7.20 23.21 -5.87
C ASN A 9 7.44 21.91 -5.10
N LYS A 10 7.73 21.99 -3.78
CA LYS A 10 7.89 20.80 -2.95
C LYS A 10 6.58 20.05 -2.72
N ASN A 11 5.47 20.77 -2.60
CA ASN A 11 4.15 20.17 -2.48
C ASN A 11 3.72 19.52 -3.79
N LEU A 12 3.95 20.18 -4.93
CA LEU A 12 3.66 19.64 -6.26
C LEU A 12 4.40 18.32 -6.51
N LEU A 13 5.70 18.27 -6.22
CA LEU A 13 6.47 17.02 -6.35
C LEU A 13 5.89 15.89 -5.48
N THR A 14 5.43 16.20 -4.27
CA THR A 14 4.84 15.19 -3.37
C THR A 14 3.49 14.69 -3.90
N VAL A 15 2.70 15.56 -4.52
CA VAL A 15 1.44 15.17 -5.19
C VAL A 15 1.74 14.28 -6.40
N ILE A 16 2.75 14.60 -7.21
CA ILE A 16 3.18 13.77 -8.35
C ILE A 16 3.61 12.37 -7.85
N LEU A 17 4.41 12.31 -6.78
CA LEU A 17 4.81 11.04 -6.17
C LEU A 17 3.58 10.22 -5.72
N LEU A 18 2.57 10.86 -5.13
CA LEU A 18 1.34 10.20 -4.69
C LEU A 18 0.52 9.68 -5.89
N ILE A 19 0.36 10.49 -6.93
CA ILE A 19 -0.37 10.06 -8.14
C ILE A 19 0.31 8.85 -8.79
N PHE A 20 1.63 8.90 -8.97
CA PHE A 20 2.36 7.77 -9.57
C PHE A 20 2.33 6.52 -8.67
N LEU A 21 2.40 6.69 -7.34
CA LEU A 21 2.22 5.60 -6.39
C LEU A 21 0.85 4.93 -6.56
N ILE A 22 -0.22 5.73 -6.69
CA ILE A 22 -1.58 5.22 -6.89
C ILE A 22 -1.67 4.42 -8.20
N ILE A 23 -1.09 4.93 -9.30
CA ILE A 23 -1.04 4.23 -10.59
C ILE A 23 -0.32 2.88 -10.46
N VAL A 24 0.85 2.87 -9.82
CA VAL A 24 1.60 1.63 -9.59
C VAL A 24 0.81 0.64 -8.75
N TRP A 25 0.24 1.07 -7.62
CA TRP A 25 -0.55 0.17 -6.78
C TRP A 25 -1.83 -0.33 -7.47
N SER A 26 -2.39 0.44 -8.40
CA SER A 26 -3.56 0.00 -9.16
C SER A 26 -3.25 -1.17 -10.11
N SER A 27 -2.06 -1.21 -10.68
CA SER A 27 -1.65 -2.26 -11.62
C SER A 27 -1.18 -3.55 -10.94
N VAL A 28 -0.75 -3.51 -9.65
CA VAL A 28 -0.16 -4.70 -9.01
C VAL A 28 -1.16 -5.82 -8.75
N TRP A 29 -2.45 -5.52 -8.60
CA TRP A 29 -3.45 -6.54 -8.28
C TRP A 29 -3.59 -7.57 -9.39
N SER A 30 -3.74 -7.12 -10.63
CA SER A 30 -3.82 -7.98 -11.81
C SER A 30 -2.47 -8.65 -12.09
N LEU A 31 -1.36 -7.92 -12.01
CA LEU A 31 -0.03 -8.46 -12.24
C LEU A 31 0.35 -9.52 -11.20
N PHE A 32 0.08 -9.27 -9.91
CA PHE A 32 0.40 -10.24 -8.86
C PHE A 32 -0.47 -11.49 -8.95
N LYS A 33 -1.75 -11.35 -9.35
CA LYS A 33 -2.59 -12.52 -9.63
C LYS A 33 -1.92 -13.45 -10.65
N ILE A 34 -1.45 -12.91 -11.78
CA ILE A 34 -0.74 -13.68 -12.80
C ILE A 34 0.52 -14.33 -12.20
N ALA A 35 1.33 -13.57 -11.45
CA ALA A 35 2.55 -14.11 -10.88
C ALA A 35 2.30 -15.25 -9.89
N LEU A 36 1.24 -15.15 -9.07
CA LEU A 36 0.89 -16.13 -8.04
C LEU A 36 0.25 -17.42 -8.59
N GLU A 37 -0.07 -17.49 -9.88
CA GLU A 37 -0.48 -18.73 -10.53
C GLU A 37 0.67 -19.74 -10.61
N GLU A 38 1.91 -19.27 -10.73
CA GLU A 38 3.09 -20.10 -10.93
C GLU A 38 4.14 -19.95 -9.83
N ILE A 39 4.09 -18.86 -9.05
CA ILE A 39 5.07 -18.55 -8.00
C ILE A 39 4.36 -18.47 -6.64
N PRO A 40 4.75 -19.32 -5.68
CA PRO A 40 4.14 -19.32 -4.36
C PRO A 40 4.29 -17.97 -3.62
N PRO A 41 3.32 -17.59 -2.77
CA PRO A 41 3.22 -16.25 -2.18
C PRO A 41 4.45 -15.79 -1.39
N LEU A 42 5.01 -16.64 -0.52
CA LEU A 42 6.17 -16.25 0.30
C LEU A 42 7.42 -16.11 -0.56
N SER A 43 7.63 -17.03 -1.52
CA SER A 43 8.74 -16.96 -2.47
C SER A 43 8.64 -15.73 -3.35
N PHE A 44 7.45 -15.39 -3.87
CA PHE A 44 7.24 -14.15 -4.61
C PHE A 44 7.62 -12.93 -3.76
N ARG A 45 7.24 -12.91 -2.49
CA ARG A 45 7.58 -11.81 -1.58
C ARG A 45 9.07 -11.71 -1.31
N VAL A 46 9.77 -12.83 -1.10
CA VAL A 46 11.22 -12.87 -0.91
C VAL A 46 11.94 -12.38 -2.17
N MET A 47 11.56 -12.91 -3.34
CA MET A 47 12.15 -12.55 -4.64
C MET A 47 11.96 -11.07 -5.00
N THR A 48 10.93 -10.41 -4.49
CA THR A 48 10.67 -9.00 -4.79
C THR A 48 11.18 -8.06 -3.70
N GLY A 49 11.04 -8.41 -2.44
CA GLY A 49 11.32 -7.52 -1.31
C GLY A 49 12.79 -7.43 -0.95
N VAL A 50 13.54 -8.54 -0.97
CA VAL A 50 14.98 -8.51 -0.69
C VAL A 50 15.74 -7.67 -1.72
N PRO A 51 15.59 -7.90 -3.05
CA PRO A 51 16.24 -7.05 -4.04
C PRO A 51 15.79 -5.58 -3.96
N ALA A 52 14.51 -5.31 -3.65
CA ALA A 52 14.03 -3.93 -3.48
C ALA A 52 14.71 -3.21 -2.31
N GLY A 53 14.88 -3.89 -1.17
CA GLY A 53 15.61 -3.33 -0.02
C GLY A 53 17.07 -3.03 -0.34
N ILE A 54 17.75 -3.95 -1.03
CA ILE A 54 19.13 -3.78 -1.51
C ILE A 54 19.22 -2.61 -2.51
N LEU A 55 18.29 -2.53 -3.46
CA LEU A 55 18.22 -1.45 -4.43
C LEU A 55 18.11 -0.07 -3.76
N LEU A 56 17.25 0.05 -2.75
CA LEU A 56 17.12 1.30 -1.97
C LEU A 56 18.42 1.65 -1.25
N PHE A 57 19.15 0.67 -0.71
CA PHE A 57 20.46 0.91 -0.10
C PHE A 57 21.50 1.37 -1.11
N VAL A 58 21.52 0.78 -2.30
CA VAL A 58 22.40 1.26 -3.40
C VAL A 58 22.12 2.73 -3.70
N PHE A 59 20.85 3.14 -3.79
CA PHE A 59 20.51 4.56 -3.99
C PHE A 59 20.94 5.46 -2.83
N VAL A 60 20.83 5.00 -1.58
CA VAL A 60 21.32 5.76 -0.41
C VAL A 60 22.84 5.93 -0.44
N LEU A 61 23.57 4.86 -0.73
CA LEU A 61 25.04 4.86 -0.82
C LEU A 61 25.54 5.73 -1.98
N ASN A 62 24.88 5.68 -3.14
CA ASN A 62 25.21 6.55 -4.29
C ASN A 62 25.02 8.05 -3.96
N LYS A 63 24.15 8.39 -3.01
CA LYS A 63 24.03 9.75 -2.47
C LYS A 63 25.06 10.05 -1.37
N LYS A 64 26.06 9.20 -1.17
CA LYS A 64 27.09 9.30 -0.12
C LYS A 64 26.51 9.43 1.30
N LYS A 65 25.35 8.80 1.56
CA LYS A 65 24.68 8.76 2.86
C LYS A 65 24.98 7.44 3.57
N SER A 66 25.02 7.49 4.91
CA SER A 66 25.19 6.32 5.76
C SER A 66 23.91 5.46 5.78
N LEU A 67 24.08 4.14 5.91
CA LEU A 67 23.00 3.18 6.16
C LEU A 67 22.61 3.11 7.64
N SER A 68 23.20 3.90 8.51
CA SER A 68 22.94 3.88 9.94
C SER A 68 21.57 4.48 10.27
N ILE A 69 20.84 3.79 11.17
CA ILE A 69 19.59 4.25 11.76
C ILE A 69 19.84 4.63 13.23
N PRO A 70 19.37 5.81 13.70
CA PRO A 70 19.44 6.18 15.09
C PRO A 70 18.79 5.13 16.01
N ARG A 71 19.42 4.86 17.17
CA ARG A 71 18.95 3.84 18.13
C ARG A 71 17.48 4.06 18.55
N GLU A 72 17.08 5.32 18.70
CA GLU A 72 15.73 5.74 19.06
C GLU A 72 14.65 5.30 18.03
N ASN A 73 15.04 5.12 16.77
CA ASN A 73 14.10 4.74 15.70
C ASN A 73 13.98 3.23 15.48
N TRP A 74 14.83 2.39 16.11
CA TRP A 74 14.80 0.94 15.87
C TRP A 74 13.47 0.30 16.25
N ARG A 75 12.87 0.69 17.38
CA ARG A 75 11.55 0.15 17.79
C ARG A 75 10.49 0.46 16.74
N SER A 76 10.41 1.70 16.29
CA SER A 76 9.44 2.09 15.25
C SER A 76 9.74 1.38 13.92
N LEU A 77 11.03 1.22 13.57
CA LEU A 77 11.45 0.52 12.37
C LEU A 77 11.05 -0.97 12.39
N LEU A 78 11.28 -1.67 13.48
CA LEU A 78 10.86 -3.07 13.64
C LEU A 78 9.34 -3.20 13.53
N LEU A 79 8.59 -2.31 14.16
CA LEU A 79 7.12 -2.32 14.09
C LEU A 79 6.60 -2.06 12.68
N ILE A 80 7.12 -1.06 11.96
CA ILE A 80 6.68 -0.81 10.57
C ILE A 80 7.10 -1.95 9.64
N SER A 81 8.26 -2.57 9.86
CA SER A 81 8.70 -3.73 9.09
C SER A 81 7.75 -4.92 9.30
N PHE A 82 7.34 -5.16 10.55
CA PHE A 82 6.40 -6.20 10.88
C PHE A 82 5.00 -5.92 10.30
N PHE A 83 4.41 -4.75 10.60
CA PHE A 83 3.03 -4.46 10.20
C PHE A 83 2.87 -4.21 8.69
N ASN A 84 3.73 -3.37 8.07
CA ASN A 84 3.58 -2.99 6.66
C ASN A 84 4.28 -3.92 5.68
N VAL A 85 5.17 -4.81 6.14
CA VAL A 85 5.88 -5.72 5.25
C VAL A 85 5.57 -7.16 5.58
N THR A 86 5.97 -7.67 6.76
CA THR A 86 5.77 -9.08 7.10
C THR A 86 4.28 -9.43 7.12
N LEU A 87 3.54 -8.83 8.03
CA LEU A 87 2.14 -9.22 8.28
C LEU A 87 1.22 -8.82 7.12
N TRP A 88 1.33 -7.56 6.65
CA TRP A 88 0.56 -7.10 5.49
C TRP A 88 0.75 -8.01 4.28
N GLN A 89 1.99 -8.28 3.89
CA GLN A 89 2.27 -9.03 2.66
C GLN A 89 1.84 -10.50 2.76
N VAL A 90 2.10 -11.15 3.90
CA VAL A 90 1.65 -12.53 4.10
C VAL A 90 0.13 -12.60 4.03
N LEU A 91 -0.57 -11.79 4.81
CA LEU A 91 -2.04 -11.79 4.86
C LEU A 91 -2.65 -11.41 3.49
N MET A 92 -2.09 -10.40 2.81
CA MET A 92 -2.57 -9.93 1.52
C MET A 92 -2.35 -10.97 0.41
N LEU A 93 -1.17 -11.57 0.30
CA LEU A 93 -0.86 -12.52 -0.76
C LEU A 93 -1.67 -13.81 -0.63
N TYR A 94 -1.81 -14.35 0.59
CA TYR A 94 -2.70 -15.49 0.82
C TYR A 94 -4.18 -15.14 0.65
N GLY A 95 -4.61 -13.96 1.11
CA GLY A 95 -5.96 -13.46 0.85
C GLY A 95 -6.25 -13.31 -0.64
N LEU A 96 -5.29 -12.79 -1.40
CA LEU A 96 -5.37 -12.63 -2.85
C LEU A 96 -5.46 -13.99 -3.57
N SER A 97 -4.66 -14.97 -3.16
CA SER A 97 -4.71 -16.32 -3.77
C SER A 97 -6.06 -17.01 -3.53
N LEU A 98 -6.70 -16.77 -2.38
CA LEU A 98 -8.00 -17.36 -2.04
C LEU A 98 -9.21 -16.64 -2.65
N LEU A 99 -9.17 -15.31 -2.77
CA LEU A 99 -10.30 -14.48 -3.21
C LEU A 99 -10.23 -14.05 -4.68
N GLY A 100 -9.02 -14.04 -5.25
CA GLY A 100 -8.74 -13.41 -6.53
C GLY A 100 -8.54 -11.89 -6.43
N GLY A 101 -7.99 -11.28 -7.51
CA GLY A 101 -7.45 -9.92 -7.51
C GLY A 101 -8.43 -8.83 -7.08
N GLY A 102 -9.59 -8.75 -7.74
CA GLY A 102 -10.58 -7.71 -7.48
C GLY A 102 -11.17 -7.76 -6.07
N ARG A 103 -11.54 -8.96 -5.58
CA ARG A 103 -12.11 -9.16 -4.23
C ARG A 103 -11.11 -8.80 -3.13
N ALA A 104 -9.87 -9.29 -3.26
CA ALA A 104 -8.82 -8.98 -2.30
C ALA A 104 -8.48 -7.48 -2.29
N ALA A 105 -8.40 -6.84 -3.47
CA ALA A 105 -8.20 -5.41 -3.56
C ALA A 105 -9.25 -4.62 -2.77
N VAL A 106 -10.53 -4.86 -3.04
CA VAL A 106 -11.65 -4.16 -2.37
C VAL A 106 -11.52 -4.24 -0.85
N LEU A 107 -11.32 -5.44 -0.30
CA LEU A 107 -11.22 -5.65 1.14
C LEU A 107 -9.95 -5.03 1.75
N ALA A 108 -8.82 -5.11 1.07
CA ALA A 108 -7.57 -4.50 1.50
C ALA A 108 -7.69 -2.97 1.60
N TYR A 109 -8.46 -2.34 0.70
CA TYR A 109 -8.69 -0.88 0.72
C TYR A 109 -9.65 -0.40 1.82
N THR A 110 -10.02 -1.23 2.79
CA THR A 110 -10.53 -0.79 4.10
C THR A 110 -9.43 -0.17 4.98
N MET A 111 -8.14 -0.33 4.61
CA MET A 111 -6.99 0.21 5.36
C MET A 111 -7.07 1.70 5.75
N PRO A 112 -7.66 2.63 4.98
CA PRO A 112 -7.81 4.02 5.41
C PRO A 112 -8.67 4.20 6.65
N VAL A 113 -9.69 3.37 6.82
CA VAL A 113 -10.54 3.35 8.02
C VAL A 113 -9.70 2.98 9.23
N TRP A 114 -8.93 1.89 9.13
CA TRP A 114 -8.06 1.42 10.19
C TRP A 114 -6.95 2.42 10.53
N ALA A 115 -6.33 3.05 9.51
CA ALA A 115 -5.32 4.08 9.72
C ALA A 115 -5.88 5.30 10.45
N THR A 116 -7.08 5.76 10.06
CA THR A 116 -7.75 6.91 10.67
C THR A 116 -8.18 6.61 12.11
N ILE A 117 -8.78 5.44 12.36
CA ILE A 117 -9.17 5.00 13.71
C ILE A 117 -7.93 4.91 14.60
N SER A 118 -6.86 4.26 14.13
CA SER A 118 -5.61 4.11 14.88
C SER A 118 -4.99 5.47 15.24
N ALA A 119 -4.95 6.41 14.30
CA ALA A 119 -4.43 7.76 14.54
C ALA A 119 -5.31 8.57 15.51
N GLY A 120 -6.63 8.39 15.44
CA GLY A 120 -7.60 9.03 16.33
C GLY A 120 -7.55 8.49 17.75
N LEU A 121 -7.50 7.17 17.94
CA LEU A 121 -7.43 6.53 19.26
C LEU A 121 -6.17 6.91 20.05
N ILE A 122 -5.05 7.16 19.36
CA ILE A 122 -3.79 7.60 19.99
C ILE A 122 -3.74 9.13 20.18
N GLY A 123 -4.75 9.86 19.66
CA GLY A 123 -4.86 11.32 19.80
C GLY A 123 -3.94 12.13 18.87
N TYR A 124 -3.37 11.49 17.84
CA TYR A 124 -2.51 12.16 16.88
C TYR A 124 -3.27 12.94 15.80
N GLU A 125 -4.48 12.51 15.44
CA GLU A 125 -5.33 13.22 14.47
C GLU A 125 -6.77 13.30 15.00
N LYS A 126 -7.43 14.44 14.74
CA LYS A 126 -8.84 14.60 15.11
C LYS A 126 -9.73 13.95 14.06
N ILE A 127 -10.63 13.09 14.51
CA ILE A 127 -11.71 12.56 13.67
C ILE A 127 -12.86 13.57 13.75
N ASN A 128 -12.97 14.42 12.74
CA ASN A 128 -14.04 15.39 12.60
C ASN A 128 -15.11 14.91 11.59
N LEU A 129 -16.23 15.64 11.51
CA LEU A 129 -17.33 15.27 10.62
C LEU A 129 -16.90 15.10 9.16
N SER A 130 -15.96 15.91 8.65
CA SER A 130 -15.48 15.78 7.27
C SER A 130 -14.69 14.49 7.06
N VAL A 131 -13.83 14.09 8.01
CA VAL A 131 -13.11 12.81 7.98
C VAL A 131 -14.11 11.66 8.03
N THR A 132 -15.09 11.72 8.93
CA THR A 132 -16.13 10.69 9.06
C THR A 132 -16.95 10.56 7.77
N LEU A 133 -17.38 11.66 7.18
CA LEU A 133 -18.11 11.64 5.91
C LEU A 133 -17.25 11.10 4.77
N ALA A 134 -15.98 11.52 4.67
CA ALA A 134 -15.07 11.00 3.65
C ALA A 134 -14.90 9.48 3.79
N LEU A 135 -14.72 8.95 5.01
CA LEU A 135 -14.63 7.51 5.24
C LEU A 135 -15.94 6.78 4.90
N ILE A 136 -17.10 7.32 5.28
CA ILE A 136 -18.40 6.72 4.95
C ILE A 136 -18.58 6.65 3.43
N PHE A 137 -18.32 7.74 2.70
CA PHE A 137 -18.41 7.75 1.25
C PHE A 137 -17.42 6.77 0.61
N GLY A 138 -16.16 6.76 1.06
CA GLY A 138 -15.17 5.81 0.58
C GLY A 138 -15.59 4.35 0.82
N MET A 139 -16.14 4.04 1.99
CA MET A 139 -16.62 2.70 2.32
C MET A 139 -17.85 2.30 1.51
N ILE A 140 -18.79 3.21 1.25
CA ILE A 140 -19.92 2.93 0.35
C ILE A 140 -19.40 2.56 -1.03
N GLY A 141 -18.42 3.30 -1.57
CA GLY A 141 -17.78 2.98 -2.84
C GLY A 141 -17.12 1.60 -2.84
N ILE A 142 -16.33 1.28 -1.81
CA ILE A 142 -15.69 -0.02 -1.66
C ILE A 142 -16.73 -1.15 -1.54
N PHE A 143 -17.79 -0.95 -0.75
CA PHE A 143 -18.88 -1.92 -0.65
C PHE A 143 -19.62 -2.11 -1.97
N SER A 144 -19.83 -1.05 -2.76
CA SER A 144 -20.42 -1.16 -4.09
C SER A 144 -19.62 -2.11 -5.00
N LEU A 145 -18.29 -2.01 -5.00
CA LEU A 145 -17.42 -2.96 -5.70
C LEU A 145 -17.59 -4.39 -5.22
N SER A 146 -17.76 -4.57 -3.91
CA SER A 146 -17.93 -5.90 -3.30
C SER A 146 -19.17 -6.63 -3.80
N ILE A 147 -20.29 -5.91 -4.00
CA ILE A 147 -21.58 -6.49 -4.46
C ILE A 147 -21.41 -7.07 -5.86
N GLY A 148 -20.72 -6.37 -6.77
CA GLY A 148 -20.50 -6.83 -8.14
C GLY A 148 -19.64 -8.09 -8.26
N ILE A 149 -18.87 -8.43 -7.23
CA ILE A 149 -17.82 -9.45 -7.28
C ILE A 149 -18.15 -10.71 -6.44
N GLY A 150 -19.18 -10.71 -5.58
CA GLY A 150 -19.58 -11.87 -4.74
C GLY A 150 -18.50 -12.26 -3.70
N VAL A 151 -18.24 -11.40 -2.71
CA VAL A 151 -17.09 -11.50 -1.79
C VAL A 151 -17.19 -12.64 -0.75
N ILE A 152 -18.35 -13.25 -0.54
CA ILE A 152 -18.64 -14.02 0.68
C ILE A 152 -18.25 -15.51 0.57
N ASP A 153 -17.76 -15.98 -0.57
CA ASP A 153 -17.55 -17.41 -0.83
C ASP A 153 -16.37 -18.04 -0.06
N ASN A 154 -15.44 -17.23 0.45
CA ASN A 154 -14.28 -17.72 1.19
C ASN A 154 -14.01 -16.89 2.46
N ILE A 155 -14.49 -17.37 3.60
CA ILE A 155 -14.40 -16.70 4.90
C ILE A 155 -12.92 -16.51 5.33
N LEU A 156 -12.05 -17.48 5.05
CA LEU A 156 -10.62 -17.35 5.38
C LEU A 156 -9.96 -16.24 4.57
N GLY A 157 -10.20 -16.20 3.27
CA GLY A 157 -9.70 -15.14 2.39
C GLY A 157 -10.20 -13.75 2.82
N LEU A 158 -11.48 -13.64 3.19
CA LEU A 158 -12.08 -12.43 3.75
C LEU A 158 -11.34 -11.97 5.02
N PHE A 159 -11.17 -12.88 5.99
CA PHE A 159 -10.50 -12.58 7.25
C PHE A 159 -9.03 -12.16 7.05
N LEU A 160 -8.28 -12.89 6.23
CA LEU A 160 -6.89 -12.58 5.92
C LEU A 160 -6.75 -11.19 5.30
N THR A 161 -7.58 -10.86 4.31
CA THR A 161 -7.48 -9.58 3.60
C THR A 161 -7.92 -8.39 4.45
N LEU A 162 -8.96 -8.53 5.28
CA LEU A 162 -9.35 -7.48 6.24
C LEU A 162 -8.26 -7.28 7.30
N SER A 163 -7.65 -8.35 7.80
CA SER A 163 -6.54 -8.29 8.74
C SER A 163 -5.29 -7.65 8.10
N ALA A 164 -5.06 -7.87 6.81
CA ALA A 164 -4.03 -7.14 6.06
C ALA A 164 -4.31 -5.64 6.09
N GLY A 165 -5.53 -5.20 5.75
CA GLY A 165 -5.93 -3.80 5.81
C GLY A 165 -5.69 -3.15 7.17
N LEU A 166 -6.05 -3.85 8.26
CA LEU A 166 -5.78 -3.41 9.63
C LEU A 166 -4.27 -3.29 9.90
N SER A 167 -3.49 -4.30 9.51
CA SER A 167 -2.04 -4.29 9.68
C SER A 167 -1.39 -3.08 8.99
N TRP A 168 -1.77 -2.82 7.74
CA TRP A 168 -1.29 -1.65 7.00
C TRP A 168 -1.69 -0.33 7.67
N GLY A 169 -2.93 -0.22 8.15
CA GLY A 169 -3.43 0.96 8.87
C GLY A 169 -2.61 1.28 10.11
N ILE A 170 -2.31 0.29 10.95
CA ILE A 170 -1.45 0.43 12.13
C ILE A 170 -0.04 0.88 11.72
N GLY A 171 0.55 0.21 10.74
CA GLY A 171 1.88 0.56 10.25
C GLY A 171 1.95 1.98 9.66
N THR A 172 0.92 2.42 8.94
CA THR A 172 0.81 3.79 8.43
C THR A 172 0.91 4.83 9.55
N MET A 173 0.20 4.62 10.65
CA MET A 173 0.25 5.47 11.82
C MET A 173 1.67 5.52 12.41
N ILE A 174 2.34 4.37 12.52
CA ILE A 174 3.71 4.29 13.05
C ILE A 174 4.71 4.96 12.10
N VAL A 175 4.57 4.83 10.78
CA VAL A 175 5.39 5.56 9.80
C VAL A 175 5.28 7.06 10.02
N LYS A 176 4.07 7.57 10.26
CA LYS A 176 3.83 9.00 10.45
C LYS A 176 4.37 9.53 11.76
N TYR A 177 4.11 8.84 12.86
CA TYR A 177 4.34 9.33 14.22
C TYR A 177 5.48 8.63 14.96
N GLY A 178 6.15 7.67 14.32
CA GLY A 178 7.26 6.92 14.91
C GLY A 178 8.59 7.67 15.08
N GLY A 179 8.57 8.99 14.83
CA GLY A 179 9.71 9.87 15.11
C GLY A 179 10.89 9.74 14.14
N PHE A 180 10.68 9.21 12.93
CA PHE A 180 11.74 9.06 11.94
C PHE A 180 12.30 10.40 11.48
N LYS A 181 13.59 10.60 11.71
CA LYS A 181 14.37 11.75 11.19
C LYS A 181 15.24 11.37 9.99
N SER A 182 15.35 10.08 9.71
CA SER A 182 16.19 9.53 8.63
C SER A 182 15.56 9.73 7.25
N ASP A 183 16.40 9.62 6.22
CA ASP A 183 15.97 9.65 4.81
C ASP A 183 14.93 8.56 4.52
N GLY A 184 13.86 8.91 3.80
CA GLY A 184 12.78 7.99 3.49
C GLY A 184 13.22 6.75 2.70
N MET A 185 14.24 6.87 1.82
CA MET A 185 14.79 5.71 1.11
C MET A 185 15.51 4.76 2.07
N LEU A 186 16.24 5.30 3.04
CA LEU A 186 16.93 4.50 4.05
C LEU A 186 15.94 3.71 4.90
N VAL A 187 14.89 4.39 5.40
CA VAL A 187 13.86 3.73 6.22
C VAL A 187 13.13 2.67 5.40
N ALA A 188 12.75 2.97 4.15
CA ALA A 188 12.09 2.01 3.26
C ALA A 188 12.98 0.79 2.95
N GLY A 189 14.28 0.99 2.73
CA GLY A 189 15.24 -0.09 2.51
C GLY A 189 15.34 -1.03 3.71
N TRP A 190 15.53 -0.49 4.91
CA TRP A 190 15.54 -1.26 6.13
C TRP A 190 14.20 -1.95 6.40
N GLN A 191 13.09 -1.25 6.19
CA GLN A 191 11.74 -1.80 6.34
C GLN A 191 11.51 -3.03 5.46
N GLN A 192 11.95 -2.98 4.19
CA GLN A 192 11.86 -4.10 3.27
C GLN A 192 12.71 -5.29 3.77
N LEU A 193 13.98 -5.08 4.07
CA LEU A 193 14.87 -6.18 4.48
C LEU A 193 14.43 -6.80 5.80
N ILE A 194 14.22 -5.99 6.85
CA ILE A 194 13.80 -6.51 8.17
C ILE A 194 12.48 -7.25 8.08
N GLY A 195 11.54 -6.75 7.25
CA GLY A 195 10.22 -7.36 7.12
C GLY A 195 10.19 -8.61 6.25
N VAL A 196 11.12 -8.77 5.31
CA VAL A 196 11.13 -9.89 4.37
C VAL A 196 12.10 -10.99 4.77
N LEU A 197 13.27 -10.66 5.33
CA LEU A 197 14.27 -11.66 5.71
C LEU A 197 13.71 -12.78 6.61
N PRO A 198 12.84 -12.51 7.60
CA PRO A 198 12.22 -13.58 8.40
C PRO A 198 11.35 -14.55 7.61
N LEU A 199 10.87 -14.15 6.42
CA LEU A 199 10.03 -15.00 5.56
C LEU A 199 10.83 -16.04 4.77
N ILE A 200 12.16 -15.87 4.64
CA ILE A 200 13.02 -16.77 3.86
C ILE A 200 12.91 -18.23 4.34
N PRO A 201 13.08 -18.57 5.64
CA PRO A 201 12.97 -19.95 6.07
C PRO A 201 11.58 -20.52 5.82
N PHE A 202 10.53 -19.72 5.93
CA PHE A 202 9.17 -20.17 5.63
C PHE A 202 8.96 -20.40 4.13
N ALA A 203 9.48 -19.53 3.27
CA ALA A 203 9.44 -19.70 1.82
C ALA A 203 10.18 -20.98 1.40
N LEU A 204 11.36 -21.23 1.96
CA LEU A 204 12.12 -22.45 1.68
C LEU A 204 11.40 -23.73 2.16
N TYR A 205 10.70 -23.65 3.29
CA TYR A 205 10.01 -24.83 3.84
C TYR A 205 8.66 -25.11 3.17
N PHE A 206 7.84 -24.08 2.93
CA PHE A 206 6.47 -24.26 2.44
C PHE A 206 6.34 -24.13 0.92
N ASP A 207 7.18 -23.32 0.27
CA ASP A 207 6.97 -22.93 -1.13
C ASP A 207 7.87 -23.68 -2.08
N LEU A 208 9.03 -24.20 -1.65
CA LEU A 208 10.07 -24.69 -2.56
C LEU A 208 9.57 -25.77 -3.54
N ASN A 209 8.66 -26.64 -3.11
CA ASN A 209 8.09 -27.72 -3.92
C ASN A 209 6.77 -27.34 -4.62
N ASN A 210 6.32 -26.10 -4.48
CA ASN A 210 5.02 -25.64 -4.97
C ASN A 210 5.14 -24.63 -6.13
N PHE A 211 6.33 -24.49 -6.73
CA PHE A 211 6.51 -23.70 -7.94
C PHE A 211 5.86 -24.41 -9.13
N GLY A 212 5.11 -23.66 -9.93
CA GLY A 212 4.68 -24.11 -11.26
C GLY A 212 5.79 -23.95 -12.29
N ASN A 213 5.43 -23.51 -13.48
CA ASN A 213 6.37 -23.29 -14.60
C ASN A 213 6.44 -21.81 -14.97
N PRO A 214 7.08 -20.95 -14.14
CA PRO A 214 7.15 -19.53 -14.42
C PRO A 214 7.89 -19.24 -15.72
N ASN A 215 7.27 -18.45 -16.59
CA ASN A 215 7.83 -18.02 -17.86
C ASN A 215 8.34 -16.57 -17.79
N TYR A 216 8.76 -16.02 -18.94
CA TYR A 216 9.31 -14.66 -19.01
C TYR A 216 8.36 -13.58 -18.49
N ILE A 217 7.03 -13.75 -18.60
CA ILE A 217 6.05 -12.77 -18.09
C ILE A 217 6.12 -12.69 -16.57
N HIS A 218 6.21 -13.83 -15.88
CA HIS A 218 6.34 -13.90 -14.42
C HIS A 218 7.62 -13.19 -13.95
N TYR A 219 8.74 -13.38 -14.67
CA TYR A 219 9.99 -12.67 -14.35
C TYR A 219 9.92 -11.18 -14.62
N LEU A 220 9.21 -10.71 -15.65
CA LEU A 220 8.92 -9.29 -15.89
C LEU A 220 8.07 -8.70 -14.76
N ILE A 221 7.10 -9.45 -14.26
CA ILE A 221 6.28 -9.03 -13.11
C ILE A 221 7.14 -8.93 -11.85
N ILE A 222 8.05 -9.88 -11.60
CA ILE A 222 9.00 -9.79 -10.48
C ILE A 222 9.87 -8.53 -10.62
N PHE A 223 10.43 -8.28 -11.80
CA PHE A 223 11.22 -7.08 -12.07
C PHE A 223 10.39 -5.81 -11.79
N TYR A 224 9.18 -5.72 -12.33
CA TYR A 224 8.26 -4.64 -12.04
C TYR A 224 8.00 -4.48 -10.53
N ALA A 225 7.77 -5.58 -9.83
CA ALA A 225 7.51 -5.58 -8.40
C ALA A 225 8.71 -5.10 -7.57
N ILE A 226 9.94 -5.45 -7.96
CA ILE A 226 11.17 -4.97 -7.29
C ILE A 226 11.28 -3.45 -7.38
N PHE A 227 11.25 -2.91 -8.60
CA PHE A 227 11.54 -1.50 -8.85
C PHE A 227 10.38 -0.58 -8.47
N PHE A 228 9.16 -0.93 -8.86
CA PHE A 228 8.00 -0.06 -8.73
C PHE A 228 7.17 -0.40 -7.49
N SER A 229 6.69 -1.63 -7.34
CA SER A 229 5.77 -1.97 -6.26
C SER A 229 6.45 -2.05 -4.88
N SER A 230 7.73 -2.44 -4.81
CA SER A 230 8.42 -2.59 -3.53
C SER A 230 9.39 -1.44 -3.25
N ALA A 231 10.29 -1.07 -4.15
CA ALA A 231 11.26 -0.01 -3.86
C ALA A 231 10.62 1.38 -3.94
N TYR A 232 10.04 1.72 -5.11
CA TYR A 232 9.48 3.06 -5.34
C TYR A 232 8.31 3.37 -4.40
N THR A 233 7.31 2.47 -4.30
CA THR A 233 6.08 2.81 -3.57
C THR A 233 6.29 2.91 -2.07
N TYR A 234 7.14 2.10 -1.46
CA TYR A 234 7.46 2.23 -0.04
C TYR A 234 8.22 3.53 0.26
N TRP A 235 9.19 3.89 -0.57
CA TRP A 235 9.86 5.19 -0.45
C TRP A 235 8.89 6.36 -0.67
N ALA A 236 8.07 6.32 -1.72
CA ALA A 236 7.11 7.37 -2.04
C ALA A 236 6.06 7.52 -0.94
N TYR A 237 5.48 6.40 -0.46
CA TYR A 237 4.50 6.41 0.61
C TYR A 237 5.05 6.98 1.91
N PHE A 238 6.26 6.57 2.31
CA PHE A 238 6.94 7.16 3.46
C PHE A 238 7.13 8.67 3.28
N THR A 239 7.59 9.10 2.11
CA THR A 239 7.84 10.52 1.80
C THR A 239 6.55 11.34 1.82
N VAL A 240 5.47 10.81 1.29
CA VAL A 240 4.13 11.44 1.29
C VAL A 240 3.60 11.58 2.71
N LEU A 241 3.66 10.52 3.52
CA LEU A 241 3.20 10.55 4.91
C LEU A 241 3.98 11.53 5.80
N GLN A 242 5.26 11.76 5.52
CA GLN A 242 6.03 12.79 6.24
C GLN A 242 5.54 14.21 5.96
N LYS A 243 4.89 14.46 4.84
CA LYS A 243 4.43 15.78 4.41
C LYS A 243 2.92 16.01 4.57
N PHE A 244 2.12 14.99 4.31
CA PHE A 244 0.66 15.03 4.45
C PHE A 244 0.20 14.29 5.71
N SER A 245 -1.03 14.54 6.14
CA SER A 245 -1.65 13.80 7.25
C SER A 245 -1.94 12.35 6.86
N VAL A 246 -2.12 11.48 7.86
CA VAL A 246 -2.56 10.09 7.65
C VAL A 246 -3.89 10.08 6.90
N ASN A 247 -4.84 10.91 7.33
CA ASN A 247 -6.17 10.98 6.73
C ASN A 247 -6.11 11.32 5.24
N ILE A 248 -5.41 12.40 4.85
CA ILE A 248 -5.27 12.79 3.43
C ILE A 248 -4.61 11.69 2.63
N THR A 249 -3.49 11.15 3.10
CA THR A 249 -2.73 10.13 2.39
C THR A 249 -3.57 8.86 2.24
N SER A 250 -4.18 8.39 3.32
CA SER A 250 -4.96 7.15 3.31
C SER A 250 -6.23 7.25 2.46
N ILE A 251 -6.96 8.37 2.53
CA ILE A 251 -8.15 8.58 1.70
C ILE A 251 -7.77 8.70 0.22
N SER A 252 -6.65 9.36 -0.10
CA SER A 252 -6.20 9.47 -1.50
C SER A 252 -5.91 8.12 -2.14
N VAL A 253 -5.38 7.15 -1.39
CA VAL A 253 -5.11 5.81 -1.94
C VAL A 253 -6.38 4.97 -2.16
N MET A 254 -7.56 5.39 -1.70
CA MET A 254 -8.84 4.80 -2.11
C MET A 254 -9.09 4.91 -3.63
N MET A 255 -8.36 5.80 -4.33
CA MET A 255 -8.40 5.86 -5.80
C MET A 255 -7.83 4.60 -6.47
N VAL A 256 -7.04 3.81 -5.76
CA VAL A 256 -6.38 2.62 -6.34
C VAL A 256 -7.37 1.59 -6.88
N PRO A 257 -8.40 1.13 -6.16
CA PRO A 257 -9.38 0.19 -6.71
C PRO A 257 -10.16 0.77 -7.90
N VAL A 258 -10.42 2.08 -7.91
CA VAL A 258 -11.06 2.76 -9.05
C VAL A 258 -10.19 2.66 -10.31
N LEU A 259 -8.90 2.99 -10.19
CA LEU A 259 -7.98 2.88 -11.32
C LEU A 259 -7.70 1.43 -11.70
N ALA A 260 -7.69 0.48 -10.76
CA ALA A 260 -7.54 -0.94 -11.06
C ALA A 260 -8.67 -1.42 -11.98
N ILE A 261 -9.93 -1.07 -11.69
CA ILE A 261 -11.08 -1.40 -12.53
C ILE A 261 -10.97 -0.76 -13.91
N LEU A 262 -10.53 0.50 -14.00
CA LEU A 262 -10.31 1.14 -15.28
C LEU A 262 -9.19 0.47 -16.08
N ILE A 263 -8.11 0.02 -15.42
CA ILE A 263 -7.05 -0.76 -16.05
C ILE A 263 -7.61 -2.08 -16.58
N ASP A 264 -8.40 -2.80 -15.79
CA ASP A 264 -9.02 -4.05 -16.22
C ASP A 264 -9.99 -3.83 -17.41
N TYR A 265 -10.76 -2.73 -17.40
CA TYR A 265 -11.63 -2.38 -18.52
C TYR A 265 -10.85 -2.11 -19.81
N PHE A 266 -9.82 -1.25 -19.76
CA PHE A 266 -9.10 -0.84 -20.97
C PHE A 266 -8.12 -1.89 -21.49
N PHE A 267 -7.50 -2.67 -20.60
CA PHE A 267 -6.41 -3.60 -20.96
C PHE A 267 -6.80 -5.08 -20.92
N MET A 268 -7.80 -5.45 -20.10
CA MET A 268 -8.25 -6.84 -19.96
C MET A 268 -9.63 -7.09 -20.59
N GLY A 269 -10.29 -6.05 -21.13
CA GLY A 269 -11.60 -6.16 -21.78
C GLY A 269 -12.75 -6.46 -20.81
N VAL A 270 -12.59 -6.18 -19.52
CA VAL A 270 -13.62 -6.40 -18.50
C VAL A 270 -14.64 -5.25 -18.55
N PHE A 271 -15.92 -5.54 -18.79
CA PHE A 271 -16.94 -4.51 -18.86
C PHE A 271 -17.26 -3.90 -17.49
N LEU A 272 -17.43 -2.57 -17.47
CA LEU A 272 -17.86 -1.85 -16.26
C LEU A 272 -19.32 -2.19 -15.92
N THR A 273 -19.55 -2.48 -14.65
CA THR A 273 -20.89 -2.67 -14.08
C THR A 273 -21.44 -1.35 -13.51
N ASN A 274 -22.76 -1.31 -13.24
CA ASN A 274 -23.38 -0.18 -12.54
C ASN A 274 -22.75 0.04 -11.14
N PHE A 275 -22.31 -1.03 -10.48
CA PHE A 275 -21.66 -0.97 -9.18
C PHE A 275 -20.28 -0.32 -9.27
N ASP A 276 -19.54 -0.52 -10.36
CA ASP A 276 -18.25 0.13 -10.60
C ASP A 276 -18.42 1.65 -10.76
N ILE A 277 -19.47 2.08 -11.49
CA ILE A 277 -19.79 3.51 -11.68
C ILE A 277 -20.16 4.16 -10.35
N ILE A 278 -21.02 3.50 -9.55
CA ILE A 278 -21.37 3.98 -8.20
C ILE A 278 -20.13 4.10 -7.33
N ALA A 279 -19.25 3.10 -7.36
CA ALA A 279 -18.00 3.11 -6.60
C ALA A 279 -17.10 4.30 -6.98
N VAL A 280 -16.92 4.56 -8.27
CA VAL A 280 -16.14 5.73 -8.76
C VAL A 280 -16.71 7.02 -8.18
N ILE A 281 -18.03 7.25 -8.28
CA ILE A 281 -18.68 8.47 -7.78
C ILE A 281 -18.44 8.65 -6.29
N PHE A 282 -18.65 7.61 -5.49
CA PHE A 282 -18.51 7.70 -4.03
C PHE A 282 -17.06 7.86 -3.59
N ILE A 283 -16.11 7.15 -4.21
CA ILE A 283 -14.69 7.25 -3.87
C ILE A 283 -14.12 8.63 -4.26
N VAL A 284 -14.44 9.13 -5.45
CA VAL A 284 -14.03 10.47 -5.87
C VAL A 284 -14.63 11.54 -4.95
N SER A 285 -15.90 11.41 -4.56
CA SER A 285 -16.54 12.30 -3.59
C SER A 285 -15.86 12.25 -2.22
N SER A 286 -15.46 11.07 -1.75
CA SER A 286 -14.69 10.89 -0.51
C SER A 286 -13.38 11.67 -0.54
N ILE A 287 -12.60 11.52 -1.62
CA ILE A 287 -11.33 12.23 -1.81
C ILE A 287 -11.55 13.76 -1.86
N PHE A 288 -12.59 14.21 -2.56
CA PHE A 288 -12.94 15.62 -2.64
C PHE A 288 -13.29 16.20 -1.26
N ILE A 289 -14.13 15.52 -0.47
CA ILE A 289 -14.47 15.94 0.91
C ILE A 289 -13.23 16.03 1.78
N ALA A 290 -12.31 15.06 1.65
CA ALA A 290 -11.05 15.06 2.40
C ALA A 290 -10.12 16.21 1.99
N ALA A 291 -10.10 16.60 0.71
CA ALA A 291 -9.20 17.64 0.19
C ALA A 291 -9.69 19.07 0.47
N THR A 292 -11.02 19.31 0.52
CA THR A 292 -11.60 20.67 0.62
C THR A 292 -11.60 21.25 2.04
N LYS A 293 -11.53 20.41 3.06
CA LYS A 293 -11.41 20.88 4.45
C LYS A 293 -10.06 20.44 5.02
N PRO A 294 -9.06 21.35 5.05
CA PRO A 294 -7.76 21.02 5.62
C PRO A 294 -7.96 20.58 7.07
N PHE A 295 -7.52 19.36 7.37
CA PHE A 295 -7.54 18.81 8.71
C PHE A 295 -6.63 19.67 9.57
N ASN A 296 -7.21 20.41 10.54
CA ASN A 296 -6.44 21.27 11.43
C ASN A 296 -5.40 20.40 12.16
N LYS A 297 -4.13 20.67 11.87
CA LYS A 297 -3.04 20.31 12.78
C LYS A 297 -3.22 21.15 14.04
N ASN A 298 -3.39 20.52 15.18
CA ASN A 298 -3.07 21.17 16.45
C ASN A 298 -1.57 21.20 16.64
#